data_60200bb5b959a004c5b048593694f7a3
#
_entry.id   60200bb5b959a004c5b048593694f7a3
#
_cell.length_a   1.000
_cell.length_b   1.000
_cell.length_c   1.000
_cell.angle_alpha   90.00
_cell.angle_beta   90.00
_cell.angle_gamma   90.00
#
_symmetry.space_group_name_H-M   'P 1'
#
loop_
_entity.id
_entity.type
_entity.pdbx_description
1 polymer ?
#
loop_
_entity_poly.entity_id
_entity_poly.type
_entity_poly.pdbx_seq_one_letter_code
_entity_poly.pdbx_strand_id
1 'polypeptide(L)'
;EVPFGELQLLVARKKFSEQALNDLRETYYRSLDELADLFALLRKNRTEAEEKLKQLYIDLLKPIIAAELEQPRALLNGYPAETDTQKKHNEKIASFLKKTETDLIARAVMYAAPFKSPRHKKAFFGRYAINLICENTEDKSYVIDENQPNFSNLFGTIEGHGDEEDGLLNGHLRLRGGAVHRALGGFLVLRLKDLLEEEDSWVYLKRVLQSGRIAVQAPPAGTHTPSLLKPEPIPAQMKVIIIGGEYSYEILYQEDPDFYKLFKVCAEFDSVMPLTDENLAAVLALIETFVKDRHSLPFTDSGYAKLLAYAVELSESRHLISAQFTKIADFVAEANY
;
A
#
# COMPACT_ATOMS: atom_id res chain seq x y z
N GLU A 1 -71.02 4.93 0.16
CA GLU A 1 -70.07 5.61 1.06
C GLU A 1 -69.75 6.98 0.45
N VAL A 2 -69.96 8.04 1.26
CA VAL A 2 -69.68 9.43 0.84
C VAL A 2 -68.43 9.91 1.57
N PRO A 3 -67.42 10.41 0.88
CA PRO A 3 -66.22 10.96 1.52
C PRO A 3 -66.59 12.12 2.46
N PHE A 4 -65.89 12.22 3.62
CA PHE A 4 -66.19 13.23 4.65
C PHE A 4 -66.19 14.67 4.10
N GLY A 5 -65.34 14.97 3.12
CA GLY A 5 -65.28 16.28 2.45
C GLY A 5 -66.53 16.64 1.63
N GLU A 6 -67.32 15.65 1.21
CA GLU A 6 -68.57 15.88 0.43
C GLU A 6 -69.85 16.01 1.29
N LEU A 7 -69.74 15.73 2.61
CA LEU A 7 -70.87 15.84 3.52
C LEU A 7 -71.42 17.28 3.63
N GLN A 8 -70.57 18.28 3.47
CA GLN A 8 -70.98 19.69 3.41
C GLN A 8 -71.94 19.98 2.25
N LEU A 9 -71.74 19.35 1.12
CA LEU A 9 -72.57 19.48 -0.07
C LEU A 9 -73.92 18.84 0.13
N LEU A 10 -74.02 17.78 0.92
CA LEU A 10 -75.24 17.11 1.26
C LEU A 10 -76.06 17.95 2.26
N VAL A 11 -75.45 18.67 3.17
CA VAL A 11 -76.12 19.64 4.04
C VAL A 11 -76.72 20.81 3.27
N ALA A 12 -75.89 21.38 2.33
CA ALA A 12 -76.35 22.45 1.43
C ALA A 12 -77.56 22.04 0.57
N ARG A 13 -77.69 20.76 0.23
CA ARG A 13 -78.78 20.15 -0.52
C ARG A 13 -79.96 19.71 0.38
N LYS A 14 -79.97 20.04 1.67
CA LYS A 14 -81.01 19.65 2.69
C LYS A 14 -81.16 18.13 2.78
N LYS A 15 -80.22 17.33 2.39
CA LYS A 15 -80.20 15.85 2.50
C LYS A 15 -79.57 15.33 3.78
N PHE A 16 -78.94 16.20 4.57
CA PHE A 16 -78.25 15.87 5.80
C PHE A 16 -78.40 17.02 6.80
N SER A 17 -78.52 16.72 8.09
CA SER A 17 -78.74 17.73 9.14
C SER A 17 -77.36 18.38 9.49
N GLU A 18 -77.41 19.69 9.76
CA GLU A 18 -76.22 20.46 10.15
C GLU A 18 -75.72 20.02 11.55
N GLN A 19 -76.61 19.70 12.46
CA GLN A 19 -76.30 19.13 13.79
C GLN A 19 -75.56 17.79 13.64
N ALA A 20 -76.07 16.86 12.83
CA ALA A 20 -75.44 15.57 12.59
C ALA A 20 -74.09 15.68 11.91
N LEU A 21 -73.83 16.71 11.05
CA LEU A 21 -72.55 16.98 10.48
C LEU A 21 -71.53 17.45 11.55
N ASN A 22 -71.96 18.31 12.47
CA ASN A 22 -71.13 18.79 13.58
C ASN A 22 -70.77 17.68 14.55
N ASP A 23 -71.69 16.83 14.93
CA ASP A 23 -71.46 15.67 15.80
C ASP A 23 -70.48 14.67 15.12
N LEU A 24 -70.68 14.45 13.85
CA LEU A 24 -69.74 13.60 13.06
C LEU A 24 -68.34 14.18 12.96
N ARG A 25 -68.25 15.51 12.78
CA ARG A 25 -66.99 16.23 12.80
C ARG A 25 -66.28 16.09 14.15
N GLU A 26 -66.98 16.33 15.21
CA GLU A 26 -66.41 16.23 16.55
C GLU A 26 -65.93 14.82 16.85
N THR A 27 -66.70 13.81 16.49
CA THR A 27 -66.33 12.41 16.61
C THR A 27 -65.12 12.09 15.73
N TYR A 28 -65.09 12.58 14.48
CA TYR A 28 -63.98 12.38 13.55
C TYR A 28 -62.66 12.99 14.07
N TYR A 29 -62.71 14.24 14.54
CA TYR A 29 -61.49 14.89 15.07
C TYR A 29 -61.03 14.22 16.37
N ARG A 30 -61.93 13.81 17.26
CA ARG A 30 -61.61 13.03 18.46
C ARG A 30 -60.91 11.71 18.09
N SER A 31 -61.42 10.99 17.11
CA SER A 31 -60.77 9.75 16.62
C SER A 31 -59.44 9.97 15.97
N LEU A 32 -59.23 11.11 15.26
CA LEU A 32 -57.92 11.50 14.73
C LEU A 32 -56.92 11.79 15.85
N ASP A 33 -57.34 12.49 16.90
CA ASP A 33 -56.49 12.79 18.05
C ASP A 33 -56.09 11.48 18.78
N GLU A 34 -57.06 10.60 19.03
CA GLU A 34 -56.81 9.27 19.63
C GLU A 34 -55.85 8.44 18.77
N LEU A 35 -56.01 8.49 17.45
CA LEU A 35 -55.11 7.80 16.50
C LEU A 35 -53.70 8.40 16.53
N ALA A 36 -53.59 9.72 16.61
CA ALA A 36 -52.30 10.41 16.73
C ALA A 36 -51.57 10.02 18.04
N ASP A 37 -52.29 9.97 19.14
CA ASP A 37 -51.79 9.52 20.44
C ASP A 37 -51.32 8.06 20.41
N LEU A 38 -52.07 7.16 19.78
CA LEU A 38 -51.71 5.77 19.59
C LEU A 38 -50.44 5.63 18.74
N PHE A 39 -50.32 6.39 17.65
CA PHE A 39 -49.12 6.39 16.85
C PHE A 39 -47.92 6.96 17.61
N ALA A 40 -48.11 7.98 18.44
CA ALA A 40 -47.05 8.51 19.29
C ALA A 40 -46.56 7.45 20.30
N LEU A 41 -47.52 6.75 20.94
CA LEU A 41 -47.25 5.66 21.89
C LEU A 41 -46.50 4.48 21.17
N LEU A 42 -46.95 4.09 19.99
CA LEU A 42 -46.31 3.04 19.21
C LEU A 42 -44.89 3.40 18.84
N ARG A 43 -44.64 4.64 18.40
CA ARG A 43 -43.26 5.13 18.10
C ARG A 43 -42.40 5.06 19.36
N LYS A 44 -42.92 5.55 20.50
CA LYS A 44 -42.17 5.52 21.77
C LYS A 44 -41.81 4.10 22.18
N ASN A 45 -42.81 3.19 22.19
CA ASN A 45 -42.58 1.79 22.55
C ASN A 45 -41.58 1.10 21.61
N ARG A 46 -41.64 1.40 20.31
CA ARG A 46 -40.71 0.89 19.32
C ARG A 46 -39.29 1.38 19.59
N THR A 47 -39.10 2.67 19.83
CA THR A 47 -37.81 3.25 20.16
C THR A 47 -37.21 2.64 21.44
N GLU A 48 -38.05 2.52 22.50
CA GLU A 48 -37.62 1.88 23.74
C GLU A 48 -37.26 0.40 23.57
N ALA A 49 -37.98 -0.34 22.72
CA ALA A 49 -37.65 -1.73 22.40
C ALA A 49 -36.35 -1.86 21.58
N GLU A 50 -36.16 -0.96 20.61
CA GLU A 50 -34.92 -0.90 19.80
C GLU A 50 -33.72 -0.56 20.69
N GLU A 51 -33.85 0.37 21.64
CA GLU A 51 -32.75 0.69 22.58
C GLU A 51 -32.45 -0.47 23.54
N LYS A 52 -33.47 -1.11 24.11
CA LYS A 52 -33.26 -2.31 24.95
C LYS A 52 -32.62 -3.45 24.20
N LEU A 53 -33.04 -3.69 22.97
CA LEU A 53 -32.44 -4.70 22.10
C LEU A 53 -30.98 -4.39 21.80
N LYS A 54 -30.67 -3.14 21.48
CA LYS A 54 -29.31 -2.66 21.28
C LYS A 54 -28.43 -2.90 22.51
N GLN A 55 -28.94 -2.57 23.70
CA GLN A 55 -28.20 -2.78 24.94
C GLN A 55 -27.93 -4.26 25.20
N LEU A 56 -28.90 -5.14 24.96
CA LEU A 56 -28.74 -6.59 25.08
C LEU A 56 -27.62 -7.12 24.13
N TYR A 57 -27.57 -6.64 22.88
CA TYR A 57 -26.50 -7.02 21.95
C TYR A 57 -25.14 -6.52 22.41
N ILE A 58 -25.06 -5.30 22.94
CA ILE A 58 -23.81 -4.75 23.50
C ILE A 58 -23.33 -5.63 24.67
N ASP A 59 -24.23 -5.95 25.60
CA ASP A 59 -23.90 -6.74 26.80
C ASP A 59 -23.45 -8.17 26.45
N LEU A 60 -24.02 -8.77 25.40
CA LEU A 60 -23.62 -10.09 24.91
C LEU A 60 -22.31 -10.07 24.16
N LEU A 61 -22.08 -9.07 23.28
CA LEU A 61 -20.93 -9.04 22.40
C LEU A 61 -19.68 -8.45 23.05
N LYS A 62 -19.84 -7.54 23.99
CA LYS A 62 -18.70 -6.88 24.67
C LYS A 62 -17.70 -7.86 25.28
N PRO A 63 -18.09 -8.87 26.06
CA PRO A 63 -17.14 -9.84 26.62
C PRO A 63 -16.50 -10.71 25.53
N ILE A 64 -17.21 -11.05 24.47
CA ILE A 64 -16.68 -11.85 23.35
C ILE A 64 -15.62 -11.05 22.60
N ILE A 65 -15.93 -9.79 22.24
CA ILE A 65 -15.00 -8.90 21.55
C ILE A 65 -13.75 -8.66 22.42
N ALA A 66 -13.93 -8.44 23.72
CA ALA A 66 -12.81 -8.25 24.64
C ALA A 66 -11.91 -9.48 24.72
N ALA A 67 -12.48 -10.69 24.79
CA ALA A 67 -11.72 -11.94 24.82
C ALA A 67 -10.93 -12.18 23.51
N GLU A 68 -11.53 -11.91 22.34
CA GLU A 68 -10.84 -12.04 21.06
C GLU A 68 -9.69 -11.02 20.87
N LEU A 69 -9.81 -9.84 21.45
CA LEU A 69 -8.79 -8.81 21.41
C LEU A 69 -7.70 -8.98 22.49
N GLU A 70 -7.87 -9.89 23.43
CA GLU A 70 -6.88 -10.12 24.51
C GLU A 70 -5.57 -10.70 23.96
N GLN A 71 -5.64 -11.64 23.03
CA GLN A 71 -4.46 -12.24 22.42
C GLN A 71 -3.61 -11.20 21.66
N PRO A 72 -4.15 -10.35 20.76
CA PRO A 72 -3.37 -9.27 20.14
C PRO A 72 -2.79 -8.28 21.15
N ARG A 73 -3.51 -7.98 22.24
CA ARG A 73 -3.02 -7.10 23.30
C ARG A 73 -1.87 -7.72 24.09
N ALA A 74 -1.97 -9.00 24.41
CA ALA A 74 -0.92 -9.73 25.11
C ALA A 74 0.37 -9.80 24.28
N LEU A 75 0.24 -10.06 22.96
CA LEU A 75 1.37 -10.03 22.03
C LEU A 75 2.02 -8.64 21.98
N LEU A 76 1.22 -7.58 21.90
CA LEU A 76 1.73 -6.21 21.90
C LEU A 76 2.48 -5.87 23.20
N ASN A 77 1.95 -6.27 24.34
CA ASN A 77 2.58 -6.03 25.64
C ASN A 77 3.89 -6.83 25.83
N GLY A 78 4.00 -7.99 25.19
CA GLY A 78 5.21 -8.81 25.17
C GLY A 78 6.27 -8.33 24.17
N TYR A 79 5.96 -7.38 23.28
CA TYR A 79 6.90 -6.88 22.30
C TYR A 79 7.83 -5.82 22.92
N PRO A 80 9.16 -6.00 22.84
CA PRO A 80 10.09 -5.08 23.47
C PRO A 80 9.96 -3.68 22.89
N ALA A 81 9.94 -2.68 23.77
CA ALA A 81 9.88 -1.27 23.40
C ALA A 81 11.11 -0.55 23.97
N GLU A 82 12.29 -0.89 23.44
CA GLU A 82 13.57 -0.35 23.90
C GLU A 82 13.80 1.08 23.42
N THR A 83 13.28 1.41 22.23
CA THR A 83 13.43 2.75 21.64
C THR A 83 12.15 3.57 21.72
N ASP A 84 12.29 4.91 21.73
CA ASP A 84 11.13 5.82 21.71
C ASP A 84 10.27 5.65 20.43
N THR A 85 10.87 5.22 19.33
CA THR A 85 10.16 4.92 18.10
C THR A 85 9.28 3.68 18.26
N GLN A 86 9.81 2.62 18.87
CA GLN A 86 9.05 1.39 19.15
C GLN A 86 7.89 1.66 20.13
N LYS A 87 8.13 2.48 21.18
CA LYS A 87 7.06 2.91 22.10
C LYS A 87 5.92 3.61 21.38
N LYS A 88 6.24 4.57 20.49
CA LYS A 88 5.23 5.27 19.67
C LYS A 88 4.48 4.32 18.73
N HIS A 89 5.14 3.32 18.15
CA HIS A 89 4.46 2.31 17.33
C HIS A 89 3.51 1.46 18.17
N ASN A 90 3.94 0.98 19.33
CA ASN A 90 3.10 0.20 20.24
C ASN A 90 1.89 1.00 20.71
N GLU A 91 2.04 2.28 21.01
CA GLU A 91 0.93 3.19 21.35
C GLU A 91 -0.09 3.33 20.20
N LYS A 92 0.40 3.44 18.94
CA LYS A 92 -0.48 3.49 17.76
C LYS A 92 -1.27 2.20 17.59
N ILE A 93 -0.63 1.04 17.76
CA ILE A 93 -1.29 -0.27 17.67
C ILE A 93 -2.31 -0.43 18.81
N ALA A 94 -1.95 -0.07 20.05
CA ALA A 94 -2.88 -0.09 21.18
C ALA A 94 -4.10 0.83 20.94
N SER A 95 -3.86 2.02 20.40
CA SER A 95 -4.93 2.96 20.01
C SER A 95 -5.83 2.37 18.92
N PHE A 96 -5.27 1.70 17.93
CA PHE A 96 -6.01 1.03 16.87
C PHE A 96 -6.90 -0.09 17.44
N LEU A 97 -6.36 -0.97 18.29
CA LEU A 97 -7.12 -2.05 18.95
C LEU A 97 -8.27 -1.50 19.80
N LYS A 98 -8.03 -0.42 20.56
CA LYS A 98 -9.07 0.24 21.35
C LYS A 98 -10.17 0.85 20.48
N LYS A 99 -9.82 1.51 19.38
CA LYS A 99 -10.78 2.07 18.43
C LYS A 99 -11.58 0.98 17.74
N THR A 100 -10.95 -0.11 17.37
CA THR A 100 -11.60 -1.30 16.77
C THR A 100 -12.62 -1.89 17.74
N GLU A 101 -12.25 -2.09 19.00
CA GLU A 101 -13.18 -2.55 20.06
C GLU A 101 -14.39 -1.63 20.17
N THR A 102 -14.15 -0.32 20.27
CA THR A 102 -15.21 0.67 20.42
C THR A 102 -16.16 0.67 19.21
N ASP A 103 -15.61 0.61 17.99
CA ASP A 103 -16.43 0.60 16.75
C ASP A 103 -17.19 -0.71 16.59
N LEU A 104 -16.60 -1.86 16.92
CA LEU A 104 -17.26 -3.16 16.93
C LEU A 104 -18.47 -3.16 17.90
N ILE A 105 -18.27 -2.66 19.12
CA ILE A 105 -19.36 -2.56 20.12
C ILE A 105 -20.45 -1.60 19.65
N ALA A 106 -20.09 -0.44 19.11
CA ALA A 106 -21.06 0.54 18.62
C ALA A 106 -21.93 -0.01 17.48
N ARG A 107 -21.39 -0.95 16.71
CA ARG A 107 -22.07 -1.62 15.59
C ARG A 107 -22.70 -2.96 15.95
N ALA A 108 -22.78 -3.30 17.23
CA ALA A 108 -23.26 -4.58 17.72
C ALA A 108 -24.63 -4.97 17.11
N VAL A 109 -25.54 -4.00 16.95
CA VAL A 109 -26.87 -4.22 16.36
C VAL A 109 -26.82 -4.69 14.91
N MET A 110 -25.78 -4.32 14.17
CA MET A 110 -25.61 -4.75 12.76
C MET A 110 -25.31 -6.23 12.61
N TYR A 111 -24.80 -6.88 13.67
CA TYR A 111 -24.56 -8.34 13.68
C TYR A 111 -25.83 -9.14 13.89
N ALA A 112 -26.89 -8.51 14.43
CA ALA A 112 -28.18 -9.15 14.68
C ALA A 112 -28.98 -9.40 13.40
N ALA A 113 -28.76 -8.60 12.37
CA ALA A 113 -29.41 -8.74 11.08
C ALA A 113 -28.53 -9.53 10.11
N PRO A 114 -29.07 -10.47 9.34
CA PRO A 114 -28.29 -11.15 8.31
C PRO A 114 -27.81 -10.12 7.28
N PHE A 115 -26.53 -10.19 6.92
CA PHE A 115 -25.99 -9.34 5.86
C PHE A 115 -26.78 -9.58 4.56
N LYS A 116 -27.14 -8.49 3.88
CA LYS A 116 -27.89 -8.53 2.62
C LYS A 116 -27.23 -9.39 1.54
N SER A 117 -25.89 -9.49 1.58
CA SER A 117 -25.10 -10.32 0.66
C SER A 117 -23.72 -10.63 1.26
N PRO A 118 -23.03 -11.69 0.77
CA PRO A 118 -21.64 -11.96 1.12
C PRO A 118 -20.69 -10.79 0.87
N ARG A 119 -20.97 -9.98 -0.17
CA ARG A 119 -20.22 -8.77 -0.52
C ARG A 119 -20.37 -7.70 0.56
N HIS A 120 -21.57 -7.44 1.05
CA HIS A 120 -21.82 -6.53 2.17
C HIS A 120 -21.08 -6.95 3.44
N LYS A 121 -21.05 -8.26 3.72
CA LYS A 121 -20.30 -8.81 4.85
C LYS A 121 -18.81 -8.54 4.69
N LYS A 122 -18.23 -8.80 3.52
CA LYS A 122 -16.81 -8.56 3.22
C LYS A 122 -16.46 -7.08 3.32
N ALA A 123 -17.29 -6.19 2.77
CA ALA A 123 -17.09 -4.74 2.85
C ALA A 123 -17.14 -4.25 4.30
N PHE A 124 -18.09 -4.74 5.09
CA PHE A 124 -18.23 -4.37 6.50
C PHE A 124 -17.00 -4.77 7.34
N PHE A 125 -16.52 -6.00 7.22
CA PHE A 125 -15.36 -6.48 7.98
C PHE A 125 -14.03 -6.01 7.39
N GLY A 126 -13.98 -5.66 6.11
CA GLY A 126 -12.80 -5.15 5.45
C GLY A 126 -12.17 -3.94 6.12
N ARG A 127 -12.97 -3.10 6.81
CA ARG A 127 -12.48 -1.95 7.58
C ARG A 127 -11.54 -2.29 8.73
N TYR A 128 -11.64 -3.52 9.26
CA TYR A 128 -10.78 -4.02 10.33
C TYR A 128 -9.62 -4.87 9.80
N ALA A 129 -9.63 -5.17 8.50
CA ALA A 129 -8.57 -5.93 7.88
C ALA A 129 -7.27 -5.11 7.84
N ILE A 130 -6.18 -5.78 8.10
CA ILE A 130 -4.84 -5.19 8.03
C ILE A 130 -4.28 -5.43 6.63
N ASN A 131 -3.76 -4.38 6.00
CA ASN A 131 -3.03 -4.47 4.75
C ASN A 131 -1.53 -4.42 5.06
N LEU A 132 -0.84 -5.53 4.84
CA LEU A 132 0.61 -5.61 4.99
C LEU A 132 1.27 -5.17 3.68
N ILE A 133 1.90 -3.99 3.69
CA ILE A 133 2.54 -3.40 2.50
C ILE A 133 3.87 -4.07 2.20
N CYS A 134 4.65 -4.37 3.23
CA CYS A 134 5.90 -5.13 3.16
C CYS A 134 6.15 -5.83 4.50
N GLU A 135 6.85 -6.95 4.45
CA GLU A 135 7.28 -7.72 5.60
C GLU A 135 8.81 -7.72 5.64
N ASN A 136 9.36 -6.87 6.51
CA ASN A 136 10.79 -6.76 6.71
C ASN A 136 11.12 -7.19 8.13
N THR A 137 11.91 -8.25 8.29
CA THR A 137 12.39 -8.74 9.58
C THR A 137 13.78 -8.17 9.86
N GLU A 138 14.09 -7.87 11.12
CA GLU A 138 15.37 -7.25 11.52
C GLU A 138 16.60 -8.13 11.20
N ASP A 139 16.39 -9.44 11.07
CA ASP A 139 17.46 -10.43 10.84
C ASP A 139 17.92 -10.55 9.38
N LYS A 140 17.28 -9.86 8.44
CA LYS A 140 17.59 -9.94 7.01
C LYS A 140 18.01 -8.60 6.44
N SER A 141 19.18 -8.56 5.81
CA SER A 141 19.53 -7.44 4.92
C SER A 141 18.80 -7.59 3.60
N TYR A 142 17.92 -6.66 3.31
CA TYR A 142 17.17 -6.64 2.06
C TYR A 142 17.96 -5.88 1.01
N VAL A 143 18.33 -6.56 -0.08
CA VAL A 143 18.91 -5.93 -1.27
C VAL A 143 17.87 -6.05 -2.38
N ILE A 144 17.28 -4.94 -2.74
CA ILE A 144 16.25 -4.85 -3.77
C ILE A 144 16.87 -4.23 -5.02
N ASP A 145 17.05 -5.02 -6.06
CA ASP A 145 17.41 -4.55 -7.40
C ASP A 145 16.12 -4.30 -8.20
N GLU A 146 15.82 -3.03 -8.46
CA GLU A 146 14.62 -2.63 -9.21
C GLU A 146 14.99 -2.30 -10.65
N ASN A 147 14.59 -3.18 -11.56
CA ASN A 147 14.93 -3.08 -12.97
C ASN A 147 14.04 -2.13 -13.76
N GLN A 148 12.87 -1.79 -13.23
CA GLN A 148 11.94 -0.85 -13.86
C GLN A 148 11.52 0.21 -12.84
N PRO A 149 12.40 1.18 -12.53
CA PRO A 149 12.22 2.15 -11.45
C PRO A 149 11.25 3.27 -11.83
N ASN A 150 10.08 2.90 -12.38
CA ASN A 150 9.00 3.86 -12.59
C ASN A 150 8.38 4.28 -11.25
N PHE A 151 7.59 5.36 -11.26
CA PHE A 151 7.01 5.94 -10.06
C PHE A 151 6.22 4.92 -9.23
N SER A 152 5.36 4.14 -9.87
CA SER A 152 4.52 3.14 -9.20
C SER A 152 5.31 1.98 -8.60
N ASN A 153 6.32 1.48 -9.33
CA ASN A 153 7.19 0.40 -8.86
C ASN A 153 8.07 0.83 -7.70
N LEU A 154 8.55 2.09 -7.71
CA LEU A 154 9.40 2.62 -6.65
C LEU A 154 8.59 2.96 -5.39
N PHE A 155 7.54 3.77 -5.52
CA PHE A 155 6.87 4.39 -4.38
C PHE A 155 5.53 3.75 -4.05
N GLY A 156 5.16 2.70 -4.79
CA GLY A 156 3.88 2.04 -4.62
C GLY A 156 2.73 2.80 -5.28
N THR A 157 1.56 2.24 -5.15
CA THR A 157 0.36 2.77 -5.81
C THR A 157 -0.87 2.57 -4.92
N ILE A 158 -1.90 3.36 -5.20
CA ILE A 158 -3.23 3.19 -4.65
C ILE A 158 -4.09 2.69 -5.81
N GLU A 159 -4.40 1.39 -5.81
CA GLU A 159 -5.20 0.78 -6.87
C GLU A 159 -6.58 1.43 -6.92
N GLY A 160 -6.93 2.00 -8.10
CA GLY A 160 -8.23 2.59 -8.37
C GLY A 160 -9.27 1.55 -8.82
N HIS A 161 -10.55 1.94 -8.83
CA HIS A 161 -11.71 1.18 -9.31
C HIS A 161 -12.13 -0.02 -8.43
N GLY A 162 -12.82 0.31 -7.37
CA GLY A 162 -13.86 -0.52 -6.79
C GLY A 162 -15.16 0.25 -6.87
N ASP A 163 -16.29 -0.39 -6.74
CA ASP A 163 -17.57 0.29 -6.57
C ASP A 163 -17.41 1.37 -5.50
N GLU A 164 -18.02 2.54 -5.70
CA GLU A 164 -17.85 3.73 -4.86
C GLU A 164 -18.02 3.46 -3.35
N GLU A 165 -18.94 2.56 -2.99
CA GLU A 165 -19.17 2.15 -1.60
C GLU A 165 -18.01 1.34 -1.01
N ASP A 166 -17.41 0.40 -1.75
CA ASP A 166 -16.25 -0.39 -1.31
C ASP A 166 -14.98 0.47 -1.24
N GLY A 167 -14.87 1.47 -2.12
CA GLY A 167 -13.73 2.37 -2.16
C GLY A 167 -13.59 3.25 -0.93
N LEU A 168 -14.67 3.75 -0.40
CA LEU A 168 -14.71 4.58 0.80
C LEU A 168 -14.43 3.79 2.09
N LEU A 169 -14.92 2.54 2.16
CA LEU A 169 -14.80 1.73 3.38
C LEU A 169 -13.46 1.00 3.50
N ASN A 170 -12.89 0.54 2.38
CA ASN A 170 -11.75 -0.38 2.35
C ASN A 170 -10.57 0.16 1.53
N GLY A 171 -10.48 1.47 1.35
CA GLY A 171 -9.43 2.11 0.55
C GLY A 171 -8.01 1.76 0.99
N HIS A 172 -7.78 1.53 2.27
CA HIS A 172 -6.49 1.13 2.82
C HIS A 172 -6.01 -0.24 2.31
N LEU A 173 -6.92 -1.16 1.93
CA LEU A 173 -6.57 -2.47 1.39
C LEU A 173 -6.07 -2.40 -0.07
N ARG A 174 -6.18 -1.23 -0.70
CA ARG A 174 -5.73 -0.97 -2.08
C ARG A 174 -4.33 -0.39 -2.16
N LEU A 175 -3.72 -0.11 -1.02
CA LEU A 175 -2.34 0.36 -0.97
C LEU A 175 -1.40 -0.79 -1.35
N ARG A 176 -0.50 -0.53 -2.30
CA ARG A 176 0.59 -1.43 -2.67
C ARG A 176 1.91 -0.74 -2.40
N GLY A 177 2.80 -1.44 -1.71
CA GLY A 177 4.16 -0.94 -1.48
C GLY A 177 5.03 -1.08 -2.72
N GLY A 178 5.92 -0.13 -2.93
CA GLY A 178 6.94 -0.20 -3.99
C GLY A 178 8.29 -0.71 -3.47
N ALA A 179 9.30 -0.65 -4.36
CA ALA A 179 10.67 -1.10 -4.07
C ALA A 179 11.29 -0.36 -2.86
N VAL A 180 10.98 0.93 -2.70
CA VAL A 180 11.42 1.74 -1.55
C VAL A 180 10.92 1.17 -0.22
N HIS A 181 9.68 0.65 -0.18
CA HIS A 181 9.13 0.02 1.01
C HIS A 181 9.77 -1.33 1.29
N ARG A 182 10.02 -2.12 0.22
CA ARG A 182 10.69 -3.44 0.33
C ARG A 182 12.14 -3.32 0.76
N ALA A 183 12.80 -2.20 0.43
CA ALA A 183 14.20 -1.93 0.77
C ALA A 183 14.41 -1.34 2.16
N LEU A 184 13.35 -1.12 2.95
CA LEU A 184 13.47 -0.60 4.32
C LEU A 184 14.33 -1.51 5.18
N GLY A 185 15.30 -0.93 5.88
CA GLY A 185 16.29 -1.65 6.66
C GLY A 185 17.46 -2.22 5.84
N GLY A 186 17.48 -2.03 4.52
CA GLY A 186 18.48 -2.59 3.61
C GLY A 186 18.93 -1.64 2.51
N PHE A 187 19.06 -2.17 1.30
CA PHE A 187 19.62 -1.50 0.15
C PHE A 187 18.66 -1.52 -1.03
N LEU A 188 18.53 -0.38 -1.70
CA LEU A 188 17.81 -0.23 -2.97
C LEU A 188 18.85 0.02 -4.06
N VAL A 189 18.92 -0.88 -5.04
CA VAL A 189 19.82 -0.80 -6.19
C VAL A 189 19.01 -0.34 -7.41
N LEU A 190 19.48 0.71 -8.08
CA LEU A 190 18.80 1.33 -9.22
C LEU A 190 19.80 1.59 -10.34
N ARG A 191 19.37 1.39 -11.58
CA ARG A 191 20.12 1.82 -12.75
C ARG A 191 19.77 3.26 -13.09
N LEU A 192 20.78 4.10 -13.16
CA LEU A 192 20.60 5.54 -13.39
C LEU A 192 19.85 5.83 -14.68
N LYS A 193 20.20 5.13 -15.76
CA LYS A 193 19.55 5.31 -17.05
C LYS A 193 18.04 5.09 -16.96
N ASP A 194 17.63 3.97 -16.40
CA ASP A 194 16.22 3.58 -16.29
C ASP A 194 15.45 4.52 -15.33
N LEU A 195 16.14 4.99 -14.28
CA LEU A 195 15.56 5.94 -13.32
C LEU A 195 15.31 7.33 -13.93
N LEU A 196 16.16 7.77 -14.85
CA LEU A 196 16.04 9.08 -15.50
C LEU A 196 15.05 9.07 -16.69
N GLU A 197 14.58 7.91 -17.14
CA GLU A 197 13.54 7.81 -18.16
C GLU A 197 12.21 8.43 -17.67
N GLU A 198 11.95 8.43 -16.35
CA GLU A 198 10.82 9.08 -15.72
C GLU A 198 11.29 10.18 -14.75
N GLU A 199 11.19 11.44 -15.16
CA GLU A 199 11.61 12.60 -14.38
C GLU A 199 10.95 12.64 -12.98
N ASP A 200 9.67 12.30 -12.90
CA ASP A 200 8.93 12.26 -11.64
C ASP A 200 9.52 11.28 -10.63
N SER A 201 10.02 10.12 -11.10
CA SER A 201 10.66 9.12 -10.26
C SER A 201 11.94 9.63 -9.60
N TRP A 202 12.79 10.31 -10.38
CA TRP A 202 14.02 10.93 -9.89
C TRP A 202 13.74 12.05 -8.87
N VAL A 203 12.85 12.98 -9.23
CA VAL A 203 12.50 14.11 -8.37
C VAL A 203 11.91 13.63 -7.04
N TYR A 204 11.04 12.63 -7.07
CA TYR A 204 10.42 12.12 -5.86
C TYR A 204 11.39 11.31 -5.00
N LEU A 205 12.30 10.52 -5.62
CA LEU A 205 13.36 9.80 -4.89
C LEU A 205 14.24 10.79 -4.10
N LYS A 206 14.65 11.90 -4.71
CA LYS A 206 15.41 12.95 -4.01
C LYS A 206 14.63 13.50 -2.81
N ARG A 207 13.34 13.77 -2.96
CA ARG A 207 12.49 14.23 -1.84
C ARG A 207 12.40 13.21 -0.70
N VAL A 208 12.28 11.93 -1.03
CA VAL A 208 12.29 10.86 -0.02
C VAL A 208 13.61 10.84 0.73
N LEU A 209 14.73 10.91 0.02
CA LEU A 209 16.07 10.91 0.64
C LEU A 209 16.33 12.16 1.48
N GLN A 210 15.88 13.34 1.03
CA GLN A 210 16.02 14.61 1.76
C GLN A 210 15.14 14.65 3.01
N SER A 211 13.88 14.23 2.89
CA SER A 211 12.93 14.26 4.00
C SER A 211 13.11 13.11 4.99
N GLY A 212 13.77 12.02 4.57
CA GLY A 212 13.85 10.79 5.33
C GLY A 212 12.49 10.11 5.54
N ARG A 213 11.50 10.37 4.67
CA ARG A 213 10.13 9.87 4.79
C ARG A 213 9.56 9.43 3.45
N ILE A 214 8.79 8.34 3.50
CA ILE A 214 8.11 7.76 2.36
C ILE A 214 6.60 7.89 2.57
N ALA A 215 5.88 8.33 1.54
CA ALA A 215 4.42 8.26 1.50
C ALA A 215 4.00 7.55 0.21
N VAL A 216 3.05 6.63 0.31
CA VAL A 216 2.40 6.08 -0.88
C VAL A 216 1.53 7.18 -1.48
N GLN A 217 1.77 7.51 -2.74
CA GLN A 217 1.03 8.55 -3.45
C GLN A 217 0.46 7.97 -4.75
N ALA A 218 -0.63 8.58 -5.21
CA ALA A 218 -1.07 8.34 -6.57
C ALA A 218 -0.02 8.93 -7.55
N PRO A 219 0.26 8.26 -8.68
CA PRO A 219 1.18 8.78 -9.67
C PRO A 219 0.72 10.18 -10.14
N PRO A 220 1.68 11.09 -10.46
CA PRO A 220 1.36 12.42 -10.94
C PRO A 220 0.56 12.32 -12.26
N ALA A 221 -0.39 13.23 -12.40
CA ALA A 221 -1.29 13.49 -13.52
C ALA A 221 -1.39 12.40 -14.62
N GLY A 222 -2.33 11.51 -14.47
CA GLY A 222 -2.75 10.52 -15.45
C GLY A 222 -4.19 10.10 -15.17
N THR A 223 -4.75 9.23 -15.95
CA THR A 223 -6.13 8.76 -16.04
C THR A 223 -6.82 8.27 -14.75
N HIS A 224 -6.27 8.50 -13.57
CA HIS A 224 -6.79 7.99 -12.30
C HIS A 224 -7.51 9.08 -11.51
N THR A 225 -8.70 8.76 -11.04
CA THR A 225 -9.43 9.58 -10.07
C THR A 225 -8.55 9.78 -8.83
N PRO A 226 -8.32 11.02 -8.37
CA PRO A 226 -7.47 11.26 -7.22
C PRO A 226 -8.04 10.53 -6.00
N SER A 227 -7.23 9.66 -5.41
CA SER A 227 -7.61 8.97 -4.17
C SER A 227 -7.65 9.99 -3.04
N LEU A 228 -8.76 10.00 -2.29
CA LEU A 228 -8.88 10.78 -1.05
C LEU A 228 -8.01 10.22 0.09
N LEU A 229 -7.49 9.01 -0.09
CA LEU A 229 -6.66 8.35 0.91
C LEU A 229 -5.25 8.93 0.89
N LYS A 230 -4.83 9.48 2.04
CA LYS A 230 -3.47 9.97 2.28
C LYS A 230 -2.87 9.20 3.45
N PRO A 231 -2.10 8.13 3.19
CA PRO A 231 -1.42 7.38 4.25
C PRO A 231 -0.43 8.27 4.99
N GLU A 232 -0.25 8.01 6.29
CA GLU A 232 0.79 8.69 7.07
C GLU A 232 2.18 8.29 6.55
N PRO A 233 3.09 9.27 6.31
CA PRO A 233 4.44 8.97 5.87
C PRO A 233 5.21 8.15 6.91
N ILE A 234 5.94 7.13 6.46
CA ILE A 234 6.81 6.28 7.29
C ILE A 234 8.28 6.69 7.14
N PRO A 235 9.15 6.43 8.14
CA PRO A 235 10.58 6.70 8.03
C PRO A 235 11.25 5.92 6.90
N ALA A 236 12.08 6.58 6.08
CA ALA A 236 12.83 6.00 4.97
C ALA A 236 14.22 5.53 5.46
N GLN A 237 14.26 4.44 6.21
CA GLN A 237 15.52 3.87 6.70
C GLN A 237 16.07 2.85 5.68
N MET A 238 16.71 3.35 4.64
CA MET A 238 17.33 2.52 3.60
C MET A 238 18.56 3.23 3.03
N LYS A 239 19.42 2.46 2.37
CA LYS A 239 20.55 2.98 1.57
C LYS A 239 20.22 2.79 0.09
N VAL A 240 20.48 3.82 -0.71
CA VAL A 240 20.26 3.76 -2.16
C VAL A 240 21.62 3.68 -2.86
N ILE A 241 21.74 2.72 -3.76
CA ILE A 241 22.90 2.52 -4.62
C ILE A 241 22.44 2.76 -6.06
N ILE A 242 23.09 3.70 -6.73
CA ILE A 242 22.80 4.02 -8.13
C ILE A 242 23.96 3.49 -8.98
N ILE A 243 23.64 2.70 -9.99
CA ILE A 243 24.59 2.17 -10.96
C ILE A 243 24.45 2.98 -12.25
N GLY A 244 25.53 3.58 -12.71
CA GLY A 244 25.54 4.39 -13.94
C GLY A 244 26.92 4.46 -14.57
N GLY A 245 27.00 5.04 -15.77
CA GLY A 245 28.25 5.34 -16.43
C GLY A 245 28.84 6.68 -15.97
N GLU A 246 30.15 6.83 -16.14
CA GLU A 246 30.92 8.03 -15.80
C GLU A 246 30.32 9.32 -16.37
N TYR A 247 29.98 9.33 -17.65
CA TYR A 247 29.37 10.46 -18.33
C TYR A 247 28.03 10.91 -17.66
N SER A 248 27.19 9.97 -17.31
CA SER A 248 25.92 10.28 -16.65
C SER A 248 26.12 10.81 -15.23
N TYR A 249 27.15 10.30 -14.52
CA TYR A 249 27.54 10.80 -13.21
C TYR A 249 28.02 12.25 -13.30
N GLU A 250 28.92 12.57 -14.26
CA GLU A 250 29.44 13.93 -14.44
C GLU A 250 28.34 14.94 -14.75
N ILE A 251 27.39 14.59 -15.64
CA ILE A 251 26.25 15.45 -15.96
C ILE A 251 25.43 15.71 -14.69
N LEU A 252 25.06 14.68 -13.94
CA LEU A 252 24.26 14.88 -12.72
C LEU A 252 25.01 15.65 -11.66
N TYR A 253 26.31 15.47 -11.56
CA TYR A 253 27.14 16.20 -10.60
C TYR A 253 27.18 17.69 -10.91
N GLN A 254 27.14 18.09 -12.19
CA GLN A 254 27.16 19.48 -12.65
C GLN A 254 25.78 20.12 -12.67
N GLU A 255 24.77 19.40 -13.15
CA GLU A 255 23.45 19.97 -13.43
C GLU A 255 22.45 19.82 -12.26
N ASP A 256 22.64 18.82 -11.38
CA ASP A 256 21.74 18.56 -10.25
C ASP A 256 22.40 18.89 -8.89
N PRO A 257 22.18 20.07 -8.32
CA PRO A 257 22.82 20.49 -7.08
C PRO A 257 22.42 19.66 -5.84
N ASP A 258 21.38 18.84 -5.93
CA ASP A 258 20.98 17.94 -4.86
C ASP A 258 21.68 16.57 -4.95
N PHE A 259 22.13 16.19 -6.13
CA PHE A 259 22.78 14.89 -6.36
C PHE A 259 24.01 14.70 -5.47
N TYR A 260 25.00 15.61 -5.51
CA TYR A 260 26.21 15.49 -4.71
C TYR A 260 26.01 15.61 -3.20
N LYS A 261 24.87 16.19 -2.77
CA LYS A 261 24.51 16.26 -1.33
C LYS A 261 23.97 14.94 -0.82
N LEU A 262 23.24 14.22 -1.68
CA LEU A 262 22.58 12.95 -1.34
C LEU A 262 23.52 11.75 -1.56
N PHE A 263 24.24 11.75 -2.68
CA PHE A 263 25.14 10.66 -3.09
C PHE A 263 26.61 11.07 -2.90
N LYS A 264 27.11 10.92 -1.67
CA LYS A 264 28.45 11.41 -1.25
C LYS A 264 29.56 10.42 -1.55
N VAL A 265 29.24 9.17 -1.81
CA VAL A 265 30.21 8.11 -2.05
C VAL A 265 30.10 7.70 -3.52
N CYS A 266 31.17 7.86 -4.27
CA CYS A 266 31.33 7.33 -5.62
C CYS A 266 32.31 6.17 -5.56
N ALA A 267 31.91 5.03 -6.14
CA ALA A 267 32.80 3.90 -6.34
C ALA A 267 33.01 3.75 -7.84
N GLU A 268 34.21 4.08 -8.28
CA GLU A 268 34.63 3.98 -9.69
C GLU A 268 35.24 2.60 -9.96
N PHE A 269 34.84 2.02 -11.07
CA PHE A 269 35.38 0.76 -11.56
C PHE A 269 36.08 1.01 -12.86
N ASP A 270 37.41 0.80 -12.87
CA ASP A 270 38.24 0.93 -14.06
C ASP A 270 37.82 -0.11 -15.11
N SER A 271 37.93 0.29 -16.38
CA SER A 271 37.67 -0.60 -17.51
C SER A 271 38.84 -1.56 -17.79
N VAL A 272 39.99 -1.34 -17.13
CA VAL A 272 41.23 -2.10 -17.29
C VAL A 272 41.88 -2.38 -15.95
N MET A 273 42.65 -3.47 -15.86
CA MET A 273 43.42 -3.88 -14.69
C MET A 273 44.90 -4.13 -15.08
N PRO A 274 45.86 -4.03 -14.14
CA PRO A 274 47.23 -4.43 -14.38
C PRO A 274 47.31 -5.91 -14.81
N LEU A 275 48.14 -6.20 -15.80
CA LEU A 275 48.40 -7.57 -16.26
C LEU A 275 49.36 -8.25 -15.28
N THR A 276 48.83 -8.88 -14.26
CA THR A 276 49.55 -9.67 -13.25
C THR A 276 49.05 -11.11 -13.30
N ASP A 277 49.88 -12.05 -12.82
CA ASP A 277 49.51 -13.47 -12.76
C ASP A 277 48.24 -13.68 -11.93
N GLU A 278 48.04 -12.88 -10.88
CA GLU A 278 46.85 -12.91 -10.04
C GLU A 278 45.59 -12.48 -10.81
N ASN A 279 45.67 -11.36 -11.55
CA ASN A 279 44.51 -10.86 -12.33
C ASN A 279 44.23 -11.78 -13.54
N LEU A 280 45.25 -12.37 -14.15
CA LEU A 280 45.07 -13.39 -15.18
C LEU A 280 44.33 -14.61 -14.66
N ALA A 281 44.75 -15.11 -13.49
CA ALA A 281 44.07 -16.25 -12.85
C ALA A 281 42.62 -15.92 -12.49
N ALA A 282 42.36 -14.70 -12.02
CA ALA A 282 40.98 -14.24 -11.69
C ALA A 282 40.10 -14.15 -12.95
N VAL A 283 40.62 -13.61 -14.06
CA VAL A 283 39.87 -13.54 -15.33
C VAL A 283 39.65 -14.94 -15.89
N LEU A 284 40.59 -15.85 -15.77
CA LEU A 284 40.44 -17.24 -16.20
C LEU A 284 39.33 -17.93 -15.39
N ALA A 285 39.32 -17.80 -14.07
CA ALA A 285 38.29 -18.34 -13.20
C ALA A 285 36.89 -17.75 -13.53
N LEU A 286 36.83 -16.47 -13.89
CA LEU A 286 35.61 -15.82 -14.35
C LEU A 286 35.11 -16.41 -15.67
N ILE A 287 35.99 -16.62 -16.65
CA ILE A 287 35.66 -17.27 -17.93
C ILE A 287 35.14 -18.68 -17.70
N GLU A 288 35.76 -19.46 -16.80
CA GLU A 288 35.26 -20.78 -16.42
C GLU A 288 33.85 -20.73 -15.80
N THR A 289 33.58 -19.72 -14.99
CA THR A 289 32.25 -19.49 -14.41
C THR A 289 31.22 -19.21 -15.52
N PHE A 290 31.55 -18.35 -16.49
CA PHE A 290 30.65 -18.07 -17.63
C PHE A 290 30.36 -19.32 -18.45
N VAL A 291 31.38 -20.19 -18.68
CA VAL A 291 31.19 -21.45 -19.38
C VAL A 291 30.25 -22.39 -18.62
N LYS A 292 30.40 -22.49 -17.30
CA LYS A 292 29.52 -23.32 -16.44
C LYS A 292 28.07 -22.78 -16.37
N ASP A 293 27.90 -21.50 -16.15
CA ASP A 293 26.58 -20.87 -15.99
C ASP A 293 25.75 -20.95 -17.28
N ARG A 294 26.41 -20.89 -18.44
CA ARG A 294 25.75 -21.01 -19.74
C ARG A 294 25.63 -22.46 -20.23
N HIS A 295 26.04 -23.45 -19.43
CA HIS A 295 26.11 -24.85 -19.84
C HIS A 295 26.87 -25.09 -21.18
N SER A 296 27.86 -24.26 -21.43
CA SER A 296 28.68 -24.30 -22.64
C SER A 296 29.72 -25.42 -22.58
N LEU A 297 30.22 -25.84 -23.72
CA LEU A 297 31.35 -26.79 -23.78
C LEU A 297 32.61 -26.15 -23.22
N PRO A 298 33.43 -26.90 -22.46
CA PRO A 298 34.71 -26.38 -21.97
C PRO A 298 35.68 -26.13 -23.13
N PHE A 299 36.44 -25.05 -23.05
CA PHE A 299 37.48 -24.74 -24.01
C PHE A 299 38.71 -25.61 -23.78
N THR A 300 39.49 -25.78 -24.81
CA THR A 300 40.86 -26.32 -24.69
C THR A 300 41.80 -25.28 -24.09
N ASP A 301 42.98 -25.70 -23.60
CA ASP A 301 43.97 -24.76 -23.06
C ASP A 301 44.34 -23.66 -24.07
N SER A 302 44.44 -24.01 -25.37
CA SER A 302 44.67 -23.02 -26.43
C SER A 302 43.50 -22.06 -26.64
N GLY A 303 42.28 -22.52 -26.39
CA GLY A 303 41.07 -21.70 -26.40
C GLY A 303 41.07 -20.68 -25.26
N TYR A 304 41.34 -21.12 -24.03
CA TYR A 304 41.48 -20.23 -22.89
C TYR A 304 42.62 -19.20 -23.09
N ALA A 305 43.78 -19.62 -23.66
CA ALA A 305 44.86 -18.70 -23.97
C ALA A 305 44.45 -17.61 -24.97
N LYS A 306 43.64 -17.96 -25.98
CA LYS A 306 43.07 -16.97 -26.92
C LYS A 306 42.06 -16.02 -26.29
N LEU A 307 41.22 -16.52 -25.39
CA LEU A 307 40.27 -15.66 -24.64
C LEU A 307 41.00 -14.66 -23.74
N LEU A 308 42.07 -15.08 -23.07
CA LEU A 308 42.93 -14.20 -22.30
C LEU A 308 43.67 -13.19 -23.19
N ALA A 309 44.21 -13.62 -24.35
CA ALA A 309 44.82 -12.71 -25.32
C ALA A 309 43.82 -11.65 -25.83
N TYR A 310 42.58 -12.04 -26.10
CA TYR A 310 41.48 -11.11 -26.43
C TYR A 310 41.20 -10.11 -25.31
N ALA A 311 41.16 -10.56 -24.04
CA ALA A 311 40.99 -9.67 -22.91
C ALA A 311 42.13 -8.65 -22.76
N VAL A 312 43.36 -9.02 -23.13
CA VAL A 312 44.50 -8.08 -23.19
C VAL A 312 44.37 -7.14 -24.40
N GLU A 313 43.92 -7.64 -25.55
CA GLU A 313 43.71 -6.81 -26.75
C GLU A 313 42.65 -5.74 -26.50
N LEU A 314 41.54 -6.08 -25.81
CA LEU A 314 40.50 -5.13 -25.42
C LEU A 314 41.00 -3.99 -24.51
N SER A 315 42.14 -4.16 -23.82
CA SER A 315 42.73 -3.10 -22.99
C SER A 315 43.56 -2.10 -23.77
N GLU A 316 43.85 -2.37 -25.07
CA GLU A 316 44.71 -1.58 -25.96
C GLU A 316 46.13 -1.37 -25.40
N SER A 317 46.54 -2.20 -24.43
CA SER A 317 47.85 -2.10 -23.77
C SER A 317 48.46 -3.48 -23.49
N ARG A 318 49.78 -3.59 -23.66
CA ARG A 318 50.52 -4.84 -23.36
C ARG A 318 50.70 -5.08 -21.84
N HIS A 319 50.43 -4.10 -21.03
CA HIS A 319 50.63 -4.16 -19.58
C HIS A 319 49.30 -4.23 -18.79
N LEU A 320 48.18 -4.21 -19.50
CA LEU A 320 46.85 -4.20 -18.92
C LEU A 320 46.02 -5.36 -19.47
N ILE A 321 44.98 -5.71 -18.72
CA ILE A 321 43.91 -6.63 -19.12
C ILE A 321 42.55 -5.96 -18.90
N SER A 322 41.60 -6.19 -19.79
CA SER A 322 40.29 -5.58 -19.74
C SER A 322 39.45 -6.10 -18.56
N ALA A 323 38.81 -5.19 -17.84
CA ALA A 323 37.79 -5.45 -16.86
C ALA A 323 36.35 -5.36 -17.44
N GLN A 324 36.22 -5.27 -18.77
CA GLN A 324 34.93 -5.27 -19.46
C GLN A 324 34.40 -6.70 -19.58
N PHE A 325 34.03 -7.29 -18.45
CA PHE A 325 33.67 -8.71 -18.33
C PHE A 325 32.46 -9.11 -19.19
N THR A 326 31.53 -8.18 -19.48
CA THR A 326 30.40 -8.45 -20.37
C THR A 326 30.87 -8.76 -21.79
N LYS A 327 31.85 -8.01 -22.33
CA LYS A 327 32.40 -8.28 -23.65
C LYS A 327 33.11 -9.63 -23.72
N ILE A 328 33.82 -9.99 -22.66
CA ILE A 328 34.45 -11.31 -22.54
C ILE A 328 33.42 -12.41 -22.52
N ALA A 329 32.33 -12.23 -21.74
CA ALA A 329 31.24 -13.18 -21.64
C ALA A 329 30.46 -13.34 -22.96
N ASP A 330 30.28 -12.27 -23.72
CA ASP A 330 29.67 -12.32 -25.06
C ASP A 330 30.51 -13.07 -26.04
N PHE A 331 31.85 -12.84 -26.03
CA PHE A 331 32.79 -13.56 -26.87
C PHE A 331 32.86 -15.07 -26.53
N VAL A 332 32.77 -15.42 -25.23
CA VAL A 332 32.66 -16.81 -24.79
C VAL A 332 31.36 -17.44 -25.32
N ALA A 333 30.27 -16.70 -25.34
CA ALA A 333 29.00 -17.17 -25.88
C ALA A 333 29.09 -17.43 -27.40
N GLU A 334 29.62 -16.46 -28.16
CA GLU A 334 29.79 -16.57 -29.61
C GLU A 334 30.70 -17.74 -30.02
N ALA A 335 31.76 -17.98 -29.24
CA ALA A 335 32.70 -19.07 -29.51
C ALA A 335 32.11 -20.48 -29.28
N ASN A 336 30.95 -20.58 -28.59
CA ASN A 336 30.23 -21.83 -28.34
C ASN A 336 29.07 -22.07 -29.31
N TYR A 337 28.80 -21.13 -30.21
CA TYR A 337 27.83 -21.27 -31.29
C TYR A 337 28.48 -21.99 -32.49
#